data_edeb695e349b06f5508b91a694ac2dc3
#
_entry.id   edeb695e349b06f5508b91a694ac2dc3
#
_cell.length_a   1.000
_cell.length_b   1.000
_cell.length_c   1.000
_cell.angle_alpha   90.00
_cell.angle_beta   90.00
_cell.angle_gamma   90.00
#
_symmetry.space_group_name_H-M   'P 1'
#
loop_
_entity.id
_entity.type
_entity.pdbx_description
1 polymer ?
#
loop_
_entity_poly.entity_id
_entity_poly.type
_entity_poly.pdbx_seq_one_letter_code
_entity_poly.pdbx_strand_id
1 'polypeptide(L)'
;MTVGQAEGYAVEAAGLHATIGGSHVLQGIDLSVPAGGVTALLGRNGVGKTTTLRSLIGLVSPAGRVRILGRDVAGWPAHRIIRLGVGYVPEDRDVFAKLTVRENLRLAETGPDMDYDRVYGLFPELRQRSRQLAGTLSGGQQQMLAIGRVLLADRRVLLVDEPTKGLSPKFVSEVVDVLDRVRDTATVLMVEQNVHVVRRLAQRVIVLDHGQVVHTGEAAELADENLVRRLLGVSA
;
A
#
# COMPACT_ATOMS: atom_id res chain seq x y z
N MET A 1 8.85 24.45 6.66
CA MET A 1 7.45 24.73 7.06
C MET A 1 6.84 23.40 7.47
N THR A 2 6.67 23.20 8.77
CA THR A 2 6.06 21.98 9.34
C THR A 2 4.59 21.97 8.94
N VAL A 3 4.19 21.03 8.10
CA VAL A 3 2.77 20.80 7.78
C VAL A 3 2.10 20.35 9.07
N GLY A 4 1.26 21.18 9.64
CA GLY A 4 0.47 20.87 10.83
C GLY A 4 -0.28 19.55 10.57
N GLN A 5 -0.06 18.56 11.45
CA GLN A 5 -0.83 17.33 11.49
C GLN A 5 -2.30 17.73 11.71
N ALA A 6 -3.12 17.59 10.69
CA ALA A 6 -4.57 17.60 10.89
C ALA A 6 -4.89 16.35 11.71
N GLU A 7 -5.31 16.52 12.95
CA GLU A 7 -5.91 15.47 13.77
C GLU A 7 -7.12 14.91 12.99
N GLY A 8 -6.94 13.79 12.30
CA GLY A 8 -8.00 13.22 11.47
C GLY A 8 -7.53 11.94 10.77
N TYR A 9 -8.48 11.27 10.13
CA TYR A 9 -8.21 10.07 9.34
C TYR A 9 -7.90 10.43 7.88
N ALA A 10 -6.85 9.83 7.32
CA ALA A 10 -6.51 9.96 5.91
C ALA A 10 -7.38 9.06 5.02
N VAL A 11 -7.80 7.89 5.55
CA VAL A 11 -8.68 6.96 4.87
C VAL A 11 -9.72 6.45 5.86
N GLU A 12 -10.99 6.45 5.45
CA GLU A 12 -12.10 5.90 6.21
C GLU A 12 -12.98 5.07 5.27
N ALA A 13 -13.44 3.93 5.76
CA ALA A 13 -14.47 3.14 5.11
C ALA A 13 -15.53 2.76 6.15
N ALA A 14 -16.80 2.81 5.75
CA ALA A 14 -17.92 2.41 6.60
C ALA A 14 -18.91 1.55 5.84
N GLY A 15 -19.19 0.37 6.39
CA GLY A 15 -20.06 -0.62 5.80
C GLY A 15 -19.62 -1.05 4.40
N LEU A 16 -18.32 -1.27 4.18
CA LEU A 16 -17.80 -1.57 2.85
C LEU A 16 -18.12 -3.01 2.47
N HIS A 17 -18.93 -3.20 1.43
CA HIS A 17 -19.26 -4.51 0.85
C HIS A 17 -18.75 -4.60 -0.57
N ALA A 18 -18.18 -5.74 -0.95
CA ALA A 18 -17.77 -6.01 -2.32
C ALA A 18 -18.02 -7.47 -2.71
N THR A 19 -18.47 -7.66 -3.95
CA THR A 19 -18.69 -8.97 -4.56
C THR A 19 -17.80 -9.12 -5.78
N ILE A 20 -17.07 -10.23 -5.86
CA ILE A 20 -16.20 -10.56 -6.99
C ILE A 20 -16.58 -11.95 -7.50
N GLY A 21 -16.91 -12.06 -8.80
CA GLY A 21 -17.30 -13.35 -9.40
C GLY A 21 -18.48 -14.03 -8.70
N GLY A 22 -19.41 -13.25 -8.14
CA GLY A 22 -20.57 -13.75 -7.38
C GLY A 22 -20.30 -14.07 -5.91
N SER A 23 -19.05 -14.00 -5.46
CA SER A 23 -18.69 -14.23 -4.05
C SER A 23 -18.63 -12.93 -3.26
N HIS A 24 -19.29 -12.87 -2.09
CA HIS A 24 -19.21 -11.75 -1.17
C HIS A 24 -17.85 -11.77 -0.46
N VAL A 25 -16.91 -10.91 -0.93
CA VAL A 25 -15.54 -10.86 -0.42
C VAL A 25 -15.41 -9.90 0.76
N LEU A 26 -16.07 -8.74 0.71
CA LEU A 26 -16.13 -7.78 1.81
C LEU A 26 -17.55 -7.77 2.38
N GLN A 27 -17.65 -7.86 3.71
CA GLN A 27 -18.89 -8.08 4.44
C GLN A 27 -19.10 -7.02 5.53
N GLY A 28 -19.10 -5.73 5.13
CA GLY A 28 -19.28 -4.62 6.05
C GLY A 28 -17.98 -4.20 6.74
N ILE A 29 -16.93 -3.92 5.96
CA ILE A 29 -15.68 -3.40 6.49
C ILE A 29 -15.87 -1.98 7.01
N ASP A 30 -15.58 -1.80 8.30
CA ASP A 30 -15.39 -0.51 8.93
C ASP A 30 -13.91 -0.35 9.28
N LEU A 31 -13.24 0.65 8.70
CA LEU A 31 -11.84 0.94 8.99
C LEU A 31 -11.56 2.45 8.99
N SER A 32 -10.55 2.82 9.79
CA SER A 32 -10.06 4.20 9.86
C SER A 32 -8.54 4.19 9.96
N VAL A 33 -7.89 4.88 9.02
CA VAL A 33 -6.43 5.02 8.95
C VAL A 33 -6.07 6.45 9.35
N PRO A 34 -5.40 6.64 10.48
CA PRO A 34 -4.96 7.98 10.91
C PRO A 34 -4.06 8.64 9.87
N ALA A 35 -4.07 9.96 9.83
CA ALA A 35 -3.14 10.71 9.00
C ALA A 35 -1.70 10.58 9.48
N GLY A 36 -0.77 10.34 8.57
CA GLY A 36 0.64 10.09 8.86
C GLY A 36 0.92 8.64 9.29
N GLY A 37 2.20 8.26 9.26
CA GLY A 37 2.65 6.94 9.68
C GLY A 37 2.21 5.77 8.79
N VAL A 38 2.36 4.57 9.33
CA VAL A 38 2.02 3.31 8.66
C VAL A 38 0.95 2.55 9.45
N THR A 39 -0.15 2.22 8.80
CA THR A 39 -1.15 1.26 9.28
C THR A 39 -1.03 -0.02 8.47
N ALA A 40 -0.91 -1.17 9.13
CA ALA A 40 -0.87 -2.46 8.47
C ALA A 40 -2.25 -3.13 8.48
N LEU A 41 -2.69 -3.61 7.32
CA LEU A 41 -3.87 -4.45 7.16
C LEU A 41 -3.43 -5.90 7.08
N LEU A 42 -3.70 -6.65 8.12
CA LEU A 42 -3.31 -8.04 8.32
C LEU A 42 -4.49 -8.99 8.09
N GLY A 43 -4.18 -10.26 7.93
CA GLY A 43 -5.16 -11.34 7.79
C GLY A 43 -4.66 -12.44 6.88
N ARG A 44 -5.32 -13.59 6.90
CA ARG A 44 -4.97 -14.76 6.07
C ARG A 44 -5.18 -14.48 4.58
N ASN A 45 -4.66 -15.38 3.73
CA ASN A 45 -4.91 -15.28 2.28
C ASN A 45 -6.39 -15.46 1.98
N GLY A 46 -6.91 -14.65 1.04
CA GLY A 46 -8.30 -14.72 0.58
C GLY A 46 -9.33 -14.02 1.49
N VAL A 47 -8.94 -13.40 2.61
CA VAL A 47 -9.90 -12.74 3.52
C VAL A 47 -10.37 -11.35 3.05
N GLY A 48 -9.88 -10.86 1.90
CA GLY A 48 -10.35 -9.60 1.31
C GLY A 48 -9.40 -8.41 1.40
N LYS A 49 -8.14 -8.59 1.85
CA LYS A 49 -7.16 -7.49 2.00
C LYS A 49 -6.93 -6.69 0.71
N THR A 50 -6.51 -7.35 -0.37
CA THR A 50 -6.32 -6.75 -1.71
C THR A 50 -7.63 -6.13 -2.24
N THR A 51 -8.76 -6.81 -2.02
CA THR A 51 -10.08 -6.29 -2.41
C THR A 51 -10.41 -5.01 -1.66
N THR A 52 -10.05 -4.91 -0.37
CA THR A 52 -10.20 -3.68 0.40
C THR A 52 -9.40 -2.54 -0.23
N LEU A 53 -8.10 -2.72 -0.50
CA LEU A 53 -7.29 -1.68 -1.16
C LEU A 53 -7.85 -1.29 -2.53
N ARG A 54 -8.24 -2.27 -3.35
CA ARG A 54 -8.83 -2.03 -4.68
C ARG A 54 -10.17 -1.30 -4.59
N SER A 55 -10.96 -1.55 -3.56
CA SER A 55 -12.21 -0.83 -3.29
C SER A 55 -11.96 0.62 -2.88
N LEU A 56 -10.97 0.86 -2.00
CA LEU A 56 -10.59 2.21 -1.58
C LEU A 56 -10.13 3.08 -2.76
N ILE A 57 -9.43 2.49 -3.74
CA ILE A 57 -8.94 3.26 -4.90
C ILE A 57 -9.92 3.25 -6.10
N GLY A 58 -11.09 2.64 -5.98
CA GLY A 58 -12.10 2.62 -7.04
C GLY A 58 -11.80 1.66 -8.21
N LEU A 59 -10.95 0.64 -8.02
CA LEU A 59 -10.72 -0.46 -8.96
C LEU A 59 -11.78 -1.57 -8.81
N VAL A 60 -12.37 -1.68 -7.64
CA VAL A 60 -13.56 -2.48 -7.36
C VAL A 60 -14.63 -1.53 -6.86
N SER A 61 -15.84 -1.61 -7.38
CA SER A 61 -16.97 -0.76 -6.96
C SER A 61 -17.62 -1.38 -5.71
N PRO A 62 -17.39 -0.85 -4.51
CA PRO A 62 -18.04 -1.35 -3.31
C PRO A 62 -19.41 -0.71 -3.11
N ALA A 63 -20.28 -1.36 -2.34
CA ALA A 63 -21.32 -0.66 -1.58
C ALA A 63 -20.73 -0.16 -0.25
N GLY A 64 -21.34 0.87 0.33
CA GLY A 64 -20.87 1.52 1.54
C GLY A 64 -20.26 2.89 1.28
N ARG A 65 -19.53 3.42 2.27
CA ARG A 65 -18.96 4.76 2.23
C ARG A 65 -17.44 4.70 2.25
N VAL A 66 -16.78 5.50 1.42
CA VAL A 66 -15.31 5.64 1.40
C VAL A 66 -14.97 7.12 1.42
N ARG A 67 -14.15 7.54 2.39
CA ARG A 67 -13.59 8.90 2.44
C ARG A 67 -12.08 8.83 2.40
N ILE A 68 -11.48 9.68 1.57
CA ILE A 68 -10.02 9.82 1.48
C ILE A 68 -9.67 11.31 1.58
N LEU A 69 -8.77 11.64 2.50
CA LEU A 69 -8.37 13.01 2.79
C LEU A 69 -9.57 13.93 3.03
N GLY A 70 -10.57 13.43 3.78
CA GLY A 70 -11.80 14.13 4.12
C GLY A 70 -12.85 14.22 3.02
N ARG A 71 -12.58 13.69 1.81
CA ARG A 71 -13.52 13.70 0.67
C ARG A 71 -14.23 12.37 0.53
N ASP A 72 -15.54 12.39 0.33
CA ASP A 72 -16.30 11.20 -0.07
C ASP A 72 -15.94 10.86 -1.52
N VAL A 73 -15.43 9.64 -1.71
CA VAL A 73 -14.96 9.15 -3.01
C VAL A 73 -15.69 7.88 -3.47
N ALA A 74 -16.77 7.51 -2.77
CA ALA A 74 -17.58 6.35 -3.13
C ALA A 74 -18.05 6.47 -4.60
N GLY A 75 -17.84 5.41 -5.40
CA GLY A 75 -18.19 5.39 -6.81
C GLY A 75 -17.28 6.23 -7.74
N TRP A 76 -16.23 6.85 -7.22
CA TRP A 76 -15.29 7.54 -8.10
C TRP A 76 -14.39 6.55 -8.85
N PRO A 77 -14.08 6.83 -10.13
CA PRO A 77 -13.11 6.03 -10.87
C PRO A 77 -11.69 6.26 -10.34
N ALA A 78 -10.85 5.22 -10.39
CA ALA A 78 -9.50 5.22 -9.83
C ALA A 78 -8.64 6.43 -10.23
N HIS A 79 -8.68 6.84 -11.50
CA HIS A 79 -7.89 7.99 -11.97
C HIS A 79 -8.25 9.30 -11.26
N ARG A 80 -9.50 9.47 -10.81
CA ARG A 80 -9.93 10.65 -10.07
C ARG A 80 -9.44 10.60 -8.62
N ILE A 81 -9.43 9.42 -8.01
CA ILE A 81 -8.90 9.20 -6.65
C ILE A 81 -7.38 9.42 -6.63
N ILE A 82 -6.66 8.91 -7.64
CA ILE A 82 -5.21 9.11 -7.79
C ILE A 82 -4.85 10.60 -7.85
N ARG A 83 -5.67 11.43 -8.52
CA ARG A 83 -5.47 12.89 -8.57
C ARG A 83 -5.62 13.62 -7.24
N LEU A 84 -6.17 12.97 -6.21
CA LEU A 84 -6.19 13.52 -4.85
C LEU A 84 -4.83 13.38 -4.13
N GLY A 85 -3.85 12.74 -4.76
CA GLY A 85 -2.57 12.41 -4.16
C GLY A 85 -2.54 11.00 -3.54
N VAL A 86 -3.40 10.10 -4.02
CA VAL A 86 -3.36 8.68 -3.64
C VAL A 86 -2.44 7.92 -4.58
N GLY A 87 -1.53 7.11 -4.04
CA GLY A 87 -0.73 6.14 -4.78
C GLY A 87 -1.19 4.72 -4.48
N TYR A 88 -1.08 3.82 -5.46
CA TYR A 88 -1.34 2.40 -5.26
C TYR A 88 -0.20 1.57 -5.85
N VAL A 89 0.38 0.71 -5.02
CA VAL A 89 1.38 -0.29 -5.41
C VAL A 89 0.71 -1.65 -5.35
N PRO A 90 0.43 -2.30 -6.50
CA PRO A 90 -0.21 -3.61 -6.53
C PRO A 90 0.75 -4.74 -6.17
N GLU A 91 0.20 -5.87 -5.73
CA GLU A 91 0.93 -7.10 -5.40
C GLU A 91 1.76 -7.63 -6.59
N ASP A 92 1.19 -7.61 -7.80
CA ASP A 92 1.80 -8.17 -9.03
C ASP A 92 2.88 -7.27 -9.65
N ARG A 93 3.27 -6.17 -8.97
CA ARG A 93 4.28 -5.19 -9.42
C ARG A 93 3.88 -4.40 -10.68
N ASP A 94 3.16 -4.99 -11.63
CA ASP A 94 2.63 -4.39 -12.88
C ASP A 94 3.68 -3.57 -13.65
N VAL A 95 4.90 -4.10 -13.78
CA VAL A 95 5.93 -3.46 -14.61
C VAL A 95 5.74 -3.79 -16.09
N PHE A 96 5.94 -2.80 -16.95
CA PHE A 96 5.89 -3.00 -18.40
C PHE A 96 7.19 -3.65 -18.85
N ALA A 97 7.19 -4.99 -18.97
CA ALA A 97 8.36 -5.83 -19.19
C ALA A 97 9.17 -5.46 -20.43
N LYS A 98 8.50 -4.98 -21.50
CA LYS A 98 9.11 -4.58 -22.78
C LYS A 98 9.64 -3.15 -22.81
N LEU A 99 9.41 -2.39 -21.76
CA LEU A 99 9.92 -1.03 -21.60
C LEU A 99 11.14 -1.05 -20.68
N THR A 100 12.04 -0.09 -20.88
CA THR A 100 13.17 0.14 -19.97
C THR A 100 12.70 0.65 -18.61
N VAL A 101 13.56 0.60 -17.61
CA VAL A 101 13.31 1.20 -16.27
C VAL A 101 12.90 2.68 -16.42
N ARG A 102 13.64 3.46 -17.22
CA ARG A 102 13.34 4.88 -17.44
C ARG A 102 11.99 5.09 -18.12
N GLU A 103 11.65 4.29 -19.13
CA GLU A 103 10.34 4.37 -19.78
C GLU A 103 9.19 3.98 -18.86
N ASN A 104 9.38 2.96 -18.00
CA ASN A 104 8.43 2.61 -16.96
C ASN A 104 8.16 3.78 -16.00
N LEU A 105 9.21 4.49 -15.57
CA LEU A 105 9.05 5.68 -14.72
C LEU A 105 8.32 6.80 -15.48
N ARG A 106 8.65 7.05 -16.75
CA ARG A 106 7.99 8.07 -17.58
C ARG A 106 6.47 7.85 -17.72
N LEU A 107 5.99 6.63 -17.73
CA LEU A 107 4.54 6.36 -17.76
C LEU A 107 3.80 6.84 -16.50
N ALA A 108 4.51 7.11 -15.41
CA ALA A 108 3.95 7.62 -14.17
C ALA A 108 4.03 9.15 -14.06
N GLU A 109 4.58 9.84 -15.07
CA GLU A 109 4.63 11.30 -15.11
C GLU A 109 3.22 11.89 -15.14
N THR A 110 2.98 12.87 -14.29
CA THR A 110 1.71 13.61 -14.19
C THR A 110 1.86 15.08 -14.56
N GLY A 111 3.08 15.51 -14.87
CA GLY A 111 3.44 16.89 -15.22
C GLY A 111 4.89 16.97 -15.67
N PRO A 112 5.38 18.19 -16.02
CA PRO A 112 6.75 18.38 -16.50
C PRO A 112 7.82 18.25 -15.42
N ASP A 113 7.49 18.58 -14.17
CA ASP A 113 8.46 18.67 -13.06
C ASP A 113 8.37 17.44 -12.16
N MET A 114 8.86 16.29 -12.68
CA MET A 114 8.90 15.03 -11.92
C MET A 114 10.25 14.85 -11.23
N ASP A 115 10.21 14.50 -9.95
CA ASP A 115 11.40 14.32 -9.11
C ASP A 115 12.03 12.92 -9.29
N TYR A 116 12.71 12.75 -10.40
CA TYR A 116 13.49 11.54 -10.68
C TYR A 116 14.65 11.35 -9.69
N ASP A 117 15.25 12.44 -9.20
CA ASP A 117 16.37 12.34 -8.26
C ASP A 117 15.93 11.80 -6.91
N ARG A 118 14.72 12.13 -6.47
CA ARG A 118 14.10 11.50 -5.30
C ARG A 118 13.98 9.98 -5.48
N VAL A 119 13.41 9.53 -6.60
CA VAL A 119 13.24 8.08 -6.87
C VAL A 119 14.60 7.38 -6.96
N TYR A 120 15.55 7.97 -7.66
CA TYR A 120 16.90 7.41 -7.78
C TYR A 120 17.72 7.50 -6.49
N GLY A 121 17.40 8.43 -5.60
CA GLY A 121 17.96 8.51 -4.25
C GLY A 121 17.43 7.42 -3.33
N LEU A 122 16.15 7.05 -3.49
CA LEU A 122 15.54 5.93 -2.77
C LEU A 122 16.01 4.57 -3.33
N PHE A 123 16.16 4.48 -4.65
CA PHE A 123 16.53 3.26 -5.36
C PHE A 123 17.71 3.48 -6.33
N PRO A 124 18.97 3.58 -5.84
CA PRO A 124 20.13 3.85 -6.70
C PRO A 124 20.33 2.81 -7.81
N GLU A 125 19.93 1.55 -7.57
CA GLU A 125 19.99 0.49 -8.58
C GLU A 125 19.14 0.81 -9.83
N LEU A 126 18.01 1.50 -9.69
CA LEU A 126 17.16 1.89 -10.82
C LEU A 126 17.86 2.90 -11.73
N ARG A 127 18.68 3.81 -11.17
CA ARG A 127 19.50 4.76 -11.95
C ARG A 127 20.53 4.02 -12.79
N GLN A 128 21.27 3.08 -12.18
CA GLN A 128 22.29 2.28 -12.86
C GLN A 128 21.70 1.44 -14.00
N ARG A 129 20.47 0.97 -13.83
CA ARG A 129 19.73 0.11 -14.77
C ARG A 129 18.73 0.86 -15.64
N SER A 130 18.81 2.19 -15.72
CA SER A 130 17.78 3.02 -16.34
C SER A 130 17.45 2.65 -17.79
N ARG A 131 18.44 2.09 -18.54
CA ARG A 131 18.30 1.64 -19.92
C ARG A 131 17.99 0.13 -20.06
N GLN A 132 17.95 -0.61 -18.94
CA GLN A 132 17.67 -2.05 -18.94
C GLN A 132 16.17 -2.29 -19.08
N LEU A 133 15.76 -3.32 -19.83
CA LEU A 133 14.36 -3.73 -19.95
C LEU A 133 13.84 -4.22 -18.59
N ALA A 134 12.67 -3.75 -18.16
CA ALA A 134 12.10 -4.08 -16.86
C ALA A 134 11.81 -5.58 -16.69
N GLY A 135 11.47 -6.27 -17.77
CA GLY A 135 11.27 -7.72 -17.74
C GLY A 135 12.53 -8.55 -17.44
N THR A 136 13.73 -7.96 -17.56
CA THR A 136 15.01 -8.63 -17.26
C THR A 136 15.53 -8.33 -15.85
N LEU A 137 14.81 -7.52 -15.09
CA LEU A 137 15.11 -7.22 -13.69
C LEU A 137 14.76 -8.41 -12.79
N SER A 138 15.49 -8.55 -11.67
CA SER A 138 15.07 -9.48 -10.61
C SER A 138 13.74 -9.07 -10.00
N GLY A 139 13.04 -10.00 -9.33
CA GLY A 139 11.78 -9.69 -8.67
C GLY A 139 11.86 -8.53 -7.67
N GLY A 140 12.96 -8.42 -6.90
CA GLY A 140 13.19 -7.30 -6.00
C GLY A 140 13.37 -5.97 -6.73
N GLN A 141 14.12 -5.96 -7.84
CA GLN A 141 14.32 -4.77 -8.67
C GLN A 141 13.01 -4.33 -9.35
N GLN A 142 12.18 -5.28 -9.78
CA GLN A 142 10.84 -4.96 -10.30
C GLN A 142 9.95 -4.35 -9.21
N GLN A 143 10.05 -4.83 -7.97
CA GLN A 143 9.32 -4.25 -6.83
C GLN A 143 9.77 -2.81 -6.56
N MET A 144 11.09 -2.55 -6.58
CA MET A 144 11.61 -1.18 -6.46
C MET A 144 11.09 -0.28 -7.59
N LEU A 145 11.03 -0.79 -8.82
CA LEU A 145 10.50 -0.03 -9.95
C LEU A 145 9.01 0.25 -9.80
N ALA A 146 8.22 -0.72 -9.32
CA ALA A 146 6.79 -0.53 -9.05
C ALA A 146 6.54 0.55 -8.00
N ILE A 147 7.27 0.51 -6.88
CA ILE A 147 7.21 1.52 -5.82
C ILE A 147 7.71 2.87 -6.36
N GLY A 148 8.85 2.89 -7.06
CA GLY A 148 9.44 4.09 -7.64
C GLY A 148 8.51 4.82 -8.61
N ARG A 149 7.75 4.09 -9.43
CA ARG A 149 6.71 4.67 -10.31
C ARG A 149 5.65 5.43 -9.52
N VAL A 150 5.22 4.90 -8.40
CA VAL A 150 4.20 5.54 -7.56
C VAL A 150 4.77 6.77 -6.85
N LEU A 151 6.02 6.68 -6.37
CA LEU A 151 6.71 7.74 -5.63
C LEU A 151 7.27 8.86 -6.53
N LEU A 152 7.24 8.71 -7.86
CA LEU A 152 7.67 9.75 -8.79
C LEU A 152 6.81 11.01 -8.68
N ALA A 153 5.54 10.88 -8.35
CA ALA A 153 4.67 12.01 -8.04
C ALA A 153 4.45 12.12 -6.52
N ASP A 154 4.14 13.32 -6.04
CA ASP A 154 3.81 13.53 -4.63
C ASP A 154 2.56 12.77 -4.24
N ARG A 155 2.68 11.96 -3.17
CA ARG A 155 1.59 11.17 -2.62
C ARG A 155 1.34 11.57 -1.18
N ARG A 156 0.08 11.80 -0.86
CA ARG A 156 -0.40 12.07 0.50
C ARG A 156 -0.86 10.81 1.20
N VAL A 157 -1.35 9.84 0.42
CA VAL A 157 -1.75 8.49 0.86
C VAL A 157 -1.12 7.48 -0.08
N LEU A 158 -0.51 6.44 0.49
CA LEU A 158 0.06 5.32 -0.24
C LEU A 158 -0.62 4.03 0.20
N LEU A 159 -1.27 3.36 -0.74
CA LEU A 159 -1.86 2.04 -0.57
C LEU A 159 -0.87 1.02 -1.15
N VAL A 160 -0.41 0.07 -0.34
CA VAL A 160 0.65 -0.88 -0.76
C VAL A 160 0.20 -2.30 -0.49
N ASP A 161 0.17 -3.12 -1.53
CA ASP A 161 -0.35 -4.48 -1.46
C ASP A 161 0.80 -5.50 -1.47
N GLU A 162 1.05 -6.17 -0.34
CA GLU A 162 2.06 -7.20 -0.11
C GLU A 162 3.46 -6.86 -0.67
N PRO A 163 4.06 -5.71 -0.31
CA PRO A 163 5.27 -5.19 -0.95
C PRO A 163 6.51 -6.09 -0.77
N THR A 164 6.51 -6.97 0.22
CA THR A 164 7.67 -7.82 0.52
C THR A 164 7.51 -9.27 0.05
N LYS A 165 6.36 -9.61 -0.53
CA LYS A 165 6.04 -10.98 -0.95
C LYS A 165 7.02 -11.53 -1.99
N GLY A 166 7.58 -12.70 -1.69
CA GLY A 166 8.51 -13.40 -2.60
C GLY A 166 9.85 -12.69 -2.81
N LEU A 167 10.21 -11.74 -1.96
CA LEU A 167 11.49 -11.06 -2.01
C LEU A 167 12.54 -11.78 -1.14
N SER A 168 13.81 -11.67 -1.54
CA SER A 168 14.92 -12.07 -0.67
C SER A 168 15.07 -11.11 0.51
N PRO A 169 15.68 -11.55 1.64
CA PRO A 169 15.84 -10.71 2.84
C PRO A 169 16.46 -9.34 2.57
N LYS A 170 17.42 -9.26 1.65
CA LYS A 170 18.04 -8.00 1.23
C LYS A 170 16.99 -7.03 0.68
N PHE A 171 16.18 -7.46 -0.29
CA PHE A 171 15.17 -6.62 -0.91
C PHE A 171 14.01 -6.29 0.04
N VAL A 172 13.67 -7.20 0.96
CA VAL A 172 12.72 -6.90 2.05
C VAL A 172 13.23 -5.71 2.87
N SER A 173 14.50 -5.72 3.30
CA SER A 173 15.08 -4.62 4.07
C SER A 173 15.05 -3.30 3.28
N GLU A 174 15.42 -3.31 2.01
CA GLU A 174 15.43 -2.11 1.17
C GLU A 174 14.02 -1.52 0.98
N VAL A 175 13.01 -2.36 0.75
CA VAL A 175 11.60 -1.91 0.65
C VAL A 175 11.13 -1.33 1.98
N VAL A 176 11.45 -1.98 3.09
CA VAL A 176 11.11 -1.51 4.43
C VAL A 176 11.76 -0.15 4.72
N ASP A 177 13.04 0.04 4.40
CA ASP A 177 13.76 1.30 4.61
C ASP A 177 13.16 2.45 3.77
N VAL A 178 12.67 2.14 2.56
CA VAL A 178 11.99 3.14 1.72
C VAL A 178 10.63 3.51 2.30
N LEU A 179 9.81 2.54 2.69
CA LEU A 179 8.50 2.81 3.30
C LEU A 179 8.64 3.55 4.63
N ASP A 180 9.70 3.27 5.40
CA ASP A 180 10.04 3.99 6.64
C ASP A 180 10.29 5.49 6.39
N ARG A 181 11.00 5.83 5.30
CA ARG A 181 11.20 7.24 4.89
C ARG A 181 9.93 7.88 4.34
N VAL A 182 9.11 7.12 3.62
CA VAL A 182 7.88 7.64 2.99
C VAL A 182 6.83 8.01 4.05
N ARG A 183 6.77 7.29 5.18
CA ARG A 183 5.80 7.58 6.26
C ARG A 183 5.93 8.98 6.87
N ASP A 184 7.09 9.64 6.71
CA ASP A 184 7.30 10.99 7.22
C ASP A 184 6.58 12.05 6.36
N THR A 185 6.23 11.70 5.12
CA THR A 185 5.61 12.61 4.14
C THR A 185 4.24 12.17 3.65
N ALA A 186 3.89 10.90 3.84
CA ALA A 186 2.63 10.32 3.40
C ALA A 186 2.05 9.35 4.44
N THR A 187 0.73 9.21 4.45
CA THR A 187 0.05 8.13 5.17
C THR A 187 0.18 6.84 4.38
N VAL A 188 0.63 5.77 5.01
CA VAL A 188 0.76 4.46 4.36
C VAL A 188 -0.27 3.49 4.93
N LEU A 189 -1.10 2.91 4.08
CA LEU A 189 -1.90 1.72 4.39
C LEU A 189 -1.30 0.54 3.63
N MET A 190 -0.70 -0.39 4.37
CA MET A 190 0.04 -1.51 3.81
C MET A 190 -0.67 -2.83 4.12
N VAL A 191 -0.95 -3.63 3.10
CA VAL A 191 -1.32 -5.05 3.29
C VAL A 191 -0.03 -5.85 3.43
N GLU A 192 0.07 -6.64 4.46
CA GLU A 192 1.23 -7.51 4.73
C GLU A 192 0.83 -8.78 5.48
N GLN A 193 1.63 -9.84 5.30
CA GLN A 193 1.51 -11.09 6.03
C GLN A 193 2.73 -11.34 6.93
N ASN A 194 3.86 -10.70 6.61
CA ASN A 194 5.09 -10.82 7.37
C ASN A 194 5.01 -9.96 8.64
N VAL A 195 4.71 -10.61 9.76
CA VAL A 195 4.58 -9.96 11.08
C VAL A 195 5.86 -9.20 11.48
N HIS A 196 7.06 -9.67 11.07
CA HIS A 196 8.31 -8.97 11.37
C HIS A 196 8.41 -7.63 10.62
N VAL A 197 7.97 -7.58 9.38
CA VAL A 197 7.89 -6.33 8.59
C VAL A 197 6.90 -5.37 9.25
N VAL A 198 5.73 -5.88 9.66
CA VAL A 198 4.70 -5.06 10.31
C VAL A 198 5.21 -4.50 11.64
N ARG A 199 5.82 -5.32 12.51
CA ARG A 199 6.41 -4.87 13.78
C ARG A 199 7.48 -3.79 13.59
N ARG A 200 8.20 -3.81 12.47
CA ARG A 200 9.26 -2.83 12.17
C ARG A 200 8.70 -1.50 11.66
N LEU A 201 7.65 -1.53 10.86
CA LEU A 201 7.15 -0.35 10.12
C LEU A 201 5.90 0.27 10.72
N ALA A 202 4.94 -0.55 11.13
CA ALA A 202 3.60 -0.07 11.45
C ALA A 202 3.52 0.49 12.87
N GLN A 203 2.68 1.52 13.04
CA GLN A 203 2.23 2.01 14.33
C GLN A 203 0.89 1.39 14.71
N ARG A 204 0.04 1.12 13.72
CA ARG A 204 -1.30 0.56 13.92
C ARG A 204 -1.52 -0.67 13.06
N VAL A 205 -2.41 -1.53 13.53
CA VAL A 205 -2.82 -2.74 12.81
C VAL A 205 -4.34 -2.82 12.73
N ILE A 206 -4.81 -3.32 11.61
CA ILE A 206 -6.19 -3.70 11.36
C ILE A 206 -6.14 -5.16 10.90
N VAL A 207 -6.90 -6.05 11.51
CA VAL A 207 -6.92 -7.46 11.14
C VAL A 207 -8.24 -7.80 10.49
N LEU A 208 -8.16 -8.37 9.29
CA LEU A 208 -9.31 -8.90 8.56
C LEU A 208 -9.42 -10.42 8.73
N ASP A 209 -10.63 -10.88 8.93
CA ASP A 209 -10.99 -12.27 8.80
C ASP A 209 -12.38 -12.39 8.15
N HIS A 210 -12.54 -13.34 7.21
CA HIS A 210 -13.80 -13.59 6.50
C HIS A 210 -14.50 -12.32 5.98
N GLY A 211 -13.73 -11.35 5.43
CA GLY A 211 -14.27 -10.11 4.88
C GLY A 211 -14.74 -9.09 5.91
N GLN A 212 -14.39 -9.23 7.17
CA GLN A 212 -14.73 -8.32 8.27
C GLN A 212 -13.49 -7.89 9.03
N VAL A 213 -13.55 -6.72 9.69
CA VAL A 213 -12.52 -6.29 10.64
C VAL A 213 -12.78 -6.98 11.97
N VAL A 214 -11.82 -7.79 12.44
CA VAL A 214 -11.94 -8.54 13.72
C VAL A 214 -11.08 -7.95 14.81
N HIS A 215 -10.11 -7.09 14.49
CA HIS A 215 -9.26 -6.40 15.46
C HIS A 215 -8.71 -5.11 14.88
N THR A 216 -8.60 -4.10 15.73
CA THR A 216 -7.88 -2.86 15.45
C THR A 216 -7.12 -2.47 16.71
N GLY A 217 -5.81 -2.21 16.58
CA GLY A 217 -4.95 -1.91 17.72
C GLY A 217 -3.62 -1.29 17.32
N GLU A 218 -2.71 -1.22 18.28
CA GLU A 218 -1.34 -0.77 18.04
C GLU A 218 -0.47 -1.95 17.56
N ALA A 219 0.48 -1.67 16.68
CA ALA A 219 1.39 -2.71 16.18
C ALA A 219 2.25 -3.32 17.30
N ALA A 220 2.48 -2.61 18.39
CA ALA A 220 3.18 -3.12 19.57
C ALA A 220 2.47 -4.35 20.20
N GLU A 221 1.15 -4.46 20.07
CA GLU A 221 0.37 -5.61 20.56
C GLU A 221 0.79 -6.93 19.88
N LEU A 222 1.33 -6.86 18.66
CA LEU A 222 1.84 -8.05 17.96
C LEU A 222 3.07 -8.67 18.64
N ALA A 223 3.65 -8.05 19.68
CA ALA A 223 4.67 -8.69 20.51
C ALA A 223 4.11 -9.90 21.28
N ASP A 224 2.81 -9.91 21.55
CA ASP A 224 2.11 -11.08 22.15
C ASP A 224 1.88 -12.17 21.09
N GLU A 225 2.67 -13.22 21.14
CA GLU A 225 2.56 -14.36 20.22
C GLU A 225 1.21 -15.08 20.33
N ASN A 226 0.55 -15.07 21.50
CA ASN A 226 -0.77 -15.69 21.66
C ASN A 226 -1.83 -14.88 20.93
N LEU A 227 -1.71 -13.55 20.95
CA LEU A 227 -2.57 -12.67 20.15
C LEU A 227 -2.36 -12.94 18.66
N VAL A 228 -1.11 -13.00 18.20
CA VAL A 228 -0.76 -13.27 16.79
C VAL A 228 -1.33 -14.61 16.34
N ARG A 229 -1.14 -15.69 17.14
CA ARG A 229 -1.73 -17.01 16.84
C ARG A 229 -3.24 -16.96 16.73
N ARG A 230 -3.91 -16.29 17.65
CA ARG A 230 -5.38 -16.18 17.68
C ARG A 230 -5.90 -15.41 16.47
N LEU A 231 -5.27 -14.30 16.09
CA LEU A 231 -5.72 -13.42 15.02
C LEU A 231 -5.35 -13.92 13.63
N LEU A 232 -4.17 -14.48 13.46
CA LEU A 232 -3.61 -14.84 12.15
C LEU A 232 -3.48 -16.35 11.93
N GLY A 233 -3.61 -17.17 12.98
CA GLY A 233 -3.46 -18.62 12.92
C GLY A 233 -2.04 -19.08 12.56
N VAL A 234 -1.02 -18.23 12.78
CA VAL A 234 0.39 -18.53 12.51
C VAL A 234 1.23 -18.32 13.76
N SER A 235 2.34 -19.06 13.87
CA SER A 235 3.40 -18.74 14.84
C SER A 235 4.22 -17.58 14.29
N ALA A 236 4.54 -16.63 15.14
CA ALA A 236 5.37 -15.48 14.79
C ALA A 236 6.84 -15.87 14.65
#